data_1911fc2139b4a173b6209694a9a4e310
#
_entry.id   1911fc2139b4a173b6209694a9a4e310
#
_cell.length_a   1.000
_cell.length_b   1.000
_cell.length_c   1.000
_cell.angle_alpha   90.00
_cell.angle_beta   90.00
_cell.angle_gamma   90.00
#
_symmetry.space_group_name_H-M   'P 1'
#
loop_
_entity.id
_entity.type
_entity.pdbx_description
1 polymer ?
#
loop_
_entity_poly.entity_id
_entity_poly.type
_entity_poly.pdbx_seq_one_letter_code
_entity_poly.pdbx_strand_id
1 'polypeptide(L)'
;MAKLQRTLNFRTTVSIVVGGVIGSGIFMKPALMAAQLGAPWLLLSVWVVAGLITLFGALSNAEVAAMFPETGGQYIFFQKMYGNAFAFVYGWAAFAVFNTAGNASIAYVFAQYTNYFIALPQCSAATVQAVHVTIPFVGSIYPLNHIGIKLLTIALVLVLTWVNYRSVRQGGAIQRVLTALKSVAIVLLIGGILLSGKGHWHHLQEHLPGVPTGWALVGAYMAALAGAFWAYDGWNNITFVA
;
A
#
# COMPACT_ATOMS: atom_id res chain seq x y z
N MET A 1 8.00 30.93 -14.69
CA MET A 1 7.98 29.54 -14.16
C MET A 1 9.18 29.38 -13.24
N ALA A 2 8.99 29.01 -11.98
CA ALA A 2 10.10 28.75 -11.06
C ALA A 2 10.83 27.49 -11.57
N LYS A 3 12.16 27.61 -11.80
CA LYS A 3 12.98 26.46 -12.17
C LYS A 3 13.12 25.55 -10.93
N LEU A 4 12.86 24.25 -11.11
CA LEU A 4 13.13 23.25 -10.08
C LEU A 4 14.60 23.30 -9.68
N GLN A 5 14.85 23.40 -8.37
CA GLN A 5 16.21 23.33 -7.85
C GLN A 5 16.53 21.86 -7.53
N ARG A 6 17.68 21.37 -7.99
CA ARG A 6 18.17 20.03 -7.67
C ARG A 6 18.63 19.96 -6.21
N THR A 7 17.70 19.74 -5.29
CA THR A 7 17.98 19.66 -3.84
C THR A 7 18.13 18.23 -3.34
N LEU A 8 17.60 17.24 -4.08
CA LEU A 8 17.67 15.83 -3.70
C LEU A 8 18.89 15.15 -4.31
N ASN A 9 19.70 14.51 -3.47
CA ASN A 9 20.77 13.64 -3.93
C ASN A 9 20.25 12.20 -4.15
N PHE A 10 21.02 11.37 -4.86
CA PHE A 10 20.66 9.98 -5.18
C PHE A 10 20.26 9.16 -3.95
N ARG A 11 21.00 9.25 -2.84
CA ARG A 11 20.74 8.50 -1.61
C ARG A 11 19.40 8.89 -1.00
N THR A 12 19.10 10.18 -0.98
CA THR A 12 17.79 10.67 -0.47
C THR A 12 16.65 10.20 -1.36
N THR A 13 16.81 10.27 -2.68
CA THR A 13 15.82 9.78 -3.64
C THR A 13 15.53 8.29 -3.44
N VAL A 14 16.57 7.45 -3.37
CA VAL A 14 16.41 6.01 -3.09
C VAL A 14 15.71 5.78 -1.75
N SER A 15 16.07 6.52 -0.71
CA SER A 15 15.43 6.38 0.61
C SER A 15 13.94 6.73 0.59
N ILE A 16 13.55 7.74 -0.17
CA ILE A 16 12.14 8.14 -0.34
C ILE A 16 11.37 7.02 -1.07
N VAL A 17 11.92 6.49 -2.17
CA VAL A 17 11.29 5.42 -2.94
C VAL A 17 11.17 4.16 -2.09
N VAL A 18 12.25 3.68 -1.47
CA VAL A 18 12.23 2.51 -0.59
C VAL A 18 11.25 2.71 0.56
N GLY A 19 11.27 3.89 1.19
CA GLY A 19 10.34 4.24 2.26
C GLY A 19 8.87 4.29 1.81
N GLY A 20 8.60 4.65 0.56
CA GLY A 20 7.27 4.64 -0.04
C GLY A 20 6.78 3.22 -0.36
N VAL A 21 7.64 2.40 -0.95
CA VAL A 21 7.29 1.02 -1.35
C VAL A 21 7.12 0.10 -0.14
N ILE A 22 8.01 0.16 0.85
CA ILE A 22 7.86 -0.67 2.06
C ILE A 22 6.69 -0.12 2.90
N GLY A 23 5.50 -0.62 2.62
CA GLY A 23 4.24 -0.28 3.30
C GLY A 23 3.63 -1.46 4.06
N SER A 24 2.34 -1.38 4.37
CA SER A 24 1.57 -2.45 5.01
C SER A 24 1.41 -3.70 4.12
N GLY A 25 1.56 -3.54 2.80
CA GLY A 25 1.35 -4.61 1.83
C GLY A 25 2.23 -5.83 2.06
N ILE A 26 3.53 -5.63 2.29
CA ILE A 26 4.48 -6.74 2.51
C ILE A 26 4.18 -7.56 3.79
N PHE A 27 3.56 -6.95 4.79
CA PHE A 27 3.20 -7.63 6.04
C PHE A 27 1.85 -8.33 5.98
N MET A 28 0.88 -7.81 5.23
CA MET A 28 -0.50 -8.31 5.23
C MET A 28 -0.81 -9.24 4.06
N LYS A 29 -0.29 -8.92 2.89
CA LYS A 29 -0.70 -9.61 1.65
C LYS A 29 -0.14 -11.02 1.50
N PRO A 30 1.09 -11.37 1.93
CA PRO A 30 1.63 -12.71 1.72
C PRO A 30 0.74 -13.83 2.27
N ALA A 31 0.22 -13.67 3.50
CA ALA A 31 -0.64 -14.68 4.11
C ALA A 31 -1.97 -14.86 3.35
N LEU A 32 -2.60 -13.75 2.94
CA LEU A 32 -3.84 -13.78 2.17
C LEU A 32 -3.62 -14.43 0.80
N MET A 33 -2.55 -14.05 0.10
CA MET A 33 -2.19 -14.59 -1.21
C MET A 33 -1.86 -16.08 -1.12
N ALA A 34 -1.15 -16.51 -0.07
CA ALA A 34 -0.88 -17.92 0.19
C ALA A 34 -2.16 -18.73 0.38
N ALA A 35 -3.13 -18.21 1.13
CA ALA A 35 -4.43 -18.84 1.32
C ALA A 35 -5.25 -18.91 0.01
N GLN A 36 -5.16 -17.90 -0.86
CA GLN A 36 -5.84 -17.89 -2.15
C GLN A 36 -5.26 -18.87 -3.16
N LEU A 37 -3.93 -19.03 -3.17
CA LEU A 37 -3.22 -19.82 -4.18
C LEU A 37 -2.99 -21.26 -3.74
N GLY A 38 -2.88 -21.52 -2.45
CA GLY A 38 -2.69 -22.86 -1.89
C GLY A 38 -1.36 -23.55 -2.25
N ALA A 39 -0.46 -22.89 -2.98
CA ALA A 39 0.81 -23.44 -3.41
C ALA A 39 1.93 -22.39 -3.31
N PRO A 40 3.03 -22.68 -2.59
CA PRO A 40 4.15 -21.75 -2.38
C PRO A 40 4.80 -21.27 -3.67
N TRP A 41 4.98 -22.14 -4.66
CA TRP A 41 5.58 -21.78 -5.94
C TRP A 41 4.71 -20.79 -6.75
N LEU A 42 3.37 -20.92 -6.67
CA LEU A 42 2.44 -19.95 -7.25
C LEU A 42 2.58 -18.59 -6.56
N LEU A 43 2.66 -18.57 -5.23
CA LEU A 43 2.89 -17.35 -4.47
C LEU A 43 4.20 -16.66 -4.88
N LEU A 44 5.30 -17.40 -4.99
CA LEU A 44 6.58 -16.86 -5.44
C LEU A 44 6.50 -16.32 -6.87
N SER A 45 5.83 -17.05 -7.78
CA SER A 45 5.65 -16.60 -9.17
C SER A 45 4.88 -15.28 -9.25
N VAL A 46 3.84 -15.07 -8.42
CA VAL A 46 3.11 -13.81 -8.35
C VAL A 46 4.02 -12.66 -7.95
N TRP A 47 4.90 -12.85 -6.96
CA TRP A 47 5.86 -11.82 -6.56
C TRP A 47 6.84 -11.48 -7.68
N VAL A 48 7.34 -12.47 -8.40
CA VAL A 48 8.25 -12.24 -9.54
C VAL A 48 7.53 -11.52 -10.67
N VAL A 49 6.35 -11.98 -11.07
CA VAL A 49 5.57 -11.36 -12.16
C VAL A 49 5.17 -9.94 -11.82
N ALA A 50 4.63 -9.71 -10.61
CA ALA A 50 4.27 -8.37 -10.16
C ALA A 50 5.49 -7.44 -10.08
N GLY A 51 6.63 -7.95 -9.61
CA GLY A 51 7.89 -7.21 -9.56
C GLY A 51 8.39 -6.80 -10.94
N LEU A 52 8.35 -7.70 -11.92
CA LEU A 52 8.74 -7.41 -13.30
C LEU A 52 7.82 -6.36 -13.95
N ILE A 53 6.50 -6.51 -13.80
CA ILE A 53 5.54 -5.54 -14.32
C ILE A 53 5.76 -4.16 -13.66
N THR A 54 5.96 -4.13 -12.35
CA THR A 54 6.24 -2.89 -11.63
C THR A 54 7.55 -2.25 -12.08
N LEU A 55 8.60 -3.06 -12.30
CA LEU A 55 9.89 -2.58 -12.80
C LEU A 55 9.75 -1.93 -14.17
N PHE A 56 9.05 -2.57 -15.11
CA PHE A 56 8.81 -1.99 -16.44
C PHE A 56 7.98 -0.71 -16.34
N GLY A 57 6.96 -0.67 -15.48
CA GLY A 57 6.19 0.54 -15.22
C GLY A 57 7.05 1.66 -14.65
N ALA A 58 7.94 1.35 -13.69
CA ALA A 58 8.85 2.33 -13.10
C ALA A 58 9.87 2.88 -14.13
N LEU A 59 10.43 2.02 -14.99
CA LEU A 59 11.34 2.45 -16.05
C LEU A 59 10.64 3.36 -17.06
N SER A 60 9.46 2.99 -17.53
CA SER A 60 8.66 3.82 -18.44
C SER A 60 8.30 5.17 -17.80
N ASN A 61 7.90 5.18 -16.53
CA ASN A 61 7.59 6.42 -15.81
C ASN A 61 8.83 7.30 -15.59
N ALA A 62 10.00 6.70 -15.37
CA ALA A 62 11.26 7.44 -15.24
C ALA A 62 11.65 8.13 -16.56
N GLU A 63 11.43 7.47 -17.70
CA GLU A 63 11.66 8.05 -19.02
C GLU A 63 10.72 9.24 -19.26
N VAL A 64 9.43 9.07 -18.98
CA VAL A 64 8.44 10.15 -19.09
C VAL A 64 8.78 11.32 -18.16
N ALA A 65 9.22 11.04 -16.93
CA ALA A 65 9.64 12.07 -15.98
C ALA A 65 10.89 12.84 -16.48
N ALA A 66 11.80 12.17 -17.18
CA ALA A 66 12.95 12.83 -17.81
C ALA A 66 12.56 13.72 -19.00
N MET A 67 11.51 13.33 -19.74
CA MET A 67 10.98 14.12 -20.86
C MET A 67 10.22 15.37 -20.38
N PHE A 68 9.53 15.30 -19.25
CA PHE A 68 8.71 16.39 -18.69
C PHE A 68 9.15 16.74 -17.26
N PRO A 69 10.28 17.45 -17.10
CA PRO A 69 10.82 17.80 -15.77
C PRO A 69 10.07 19.02 -15.19
N GLU A 70 8.76 18.94 -15.11
CA GLU A 70 7.89 19.98 -14.57
C GLU A 70 7.29 19.51 -13.24
N THR A 71 7.00 20.46 -12.34
CA THR A 71 6.37 20.14 -11.04
C THR A 71 4.94 19.66 -11.23
N GLY A 72 4.55 18.55 -10.59
CA GLY A 72 3.17 18.01 -10.63
C GLY A 72 3.11 16.53 -10.99
N GLY A 73 4.25 15.88 -11.27
CA GLY A 73 4.35 14.44 -11.47
C GLY A 73 3.38 13.92 -12.54
N GLN A 74 2.70 12.81 -12.23
CA GLN A 74 1.81 12.14 -13.18
C GLN A 74 0.68 13.04 -13.72
N TYR A 75 0.24 14.06 -12.97
CA TYR A 75 -0.75 15.00 -13.47
C TYR A 75 -0.25 15.72 -14.73
N ILE A 76 0.99 16.22 -14.70
CA ILE A 76 1.62 16.91 -15.83
C ILE A 76 1.88 15.92 -16.97
N PHE A 77 2.30 14.69 -16.68
CA PHE A 77 2.50 13.68 -17.71
C PHE A 77 1.21 13.41 -18.49
N PHE A 78 0.10 13.22 -17.80
CA PHE A 78 -1.19 13.03 -18.46
C PHE A 78 -1.68 14.27 -19.18
N GLN A 79 -1.41 15.46 -18.64
CA GLN A 79 -1.76 16.71 -19.32
C GLN A 79 -1.03 16.86 -20.67
N LYS A 80 0.27 16.55 -20.70
CA LYS A 80 1.09 16.63 -21.91
C LYS A 80 0.74 15.56 -22.94
N MET A 81 0.43 14.33 -22.48
CA MET A 81 0.15 13.20 -23.37
C MET A 81 -1.29 13.16 -23.86
N TYR A 82 -2.27 13.46 -22.98
CA TYR A 82 -3.70 13.23 -23.25
C TYR A 82 -4.55 14.50 -23.13
N GLY A 83 -3.96 15.63 -22.74
CA GLY A 83 -4.64 16.93 -22.63
C GLY A 83 -5.30 17.18 -21.27
N ASN A 84 -5.86 18.40 -21.16
CA ASN A 84 -6.35 18.94 -19.88
C ASN A 84 -7.53 18.14 -19.28
N ALA A 85 -8.43 17.65 -20.11
CA ALA A 85 -9.61 16.90 -19.63
C ALA A 85 -9.19 15.62 -18.93
N PHE A 86 -8.27 14.84 -19.52
CA PHE A 86 -7.76 13.61 -18.92
C PHE A 86 -6.98 13.90 -17.63
N ALA A 87 -6.10 14.91 -17.65
CA ALA A 87 -5.36 15.32 -16.47
C ALA A 87 -6.30 15.75 -15.32
N PHE A 88 -7.39 16.47 -15.62
CA PHE A 88 -8.38 16.88 -14.64
C PHE A 88 -9.06 15.66 -13.99
N VAL A 89 -9.51 14.68 -14.80
CA VAL A 89 -10.14 13.45 -14.30
C VAL A 89 -9.16 12.66 -13.42
N TYR A 90 -7.90 12.54 -13.87
CA TYR A 90 -6.86 11.90 -13.05
C TYR A 90 -6.63 12.65 -11.72
N GLY A 91 -6.48 13.97 -11.77
CA GLY A 91 -6.24 14.79 -10.57
C GLY A 91 -7.40 14.68 -9.58
N TRP A 92 -8.63 14.68 -10.07
CA TRP A 92 -9.83 14.47 -9.26
C TRP A 92 -9.87 13.06 -8.65
N ALA A 93 -9.58 12.02 -9.45
CA ALA A 93 -9.51 10.65 -8.97
C ALA A 93 -8.38 10.46 -7.93
N ALA A 94 -7.23 11.09 -8.16
CA ALA A 94 -6.13 11.07 -7.21
C ALA A 94 -6.49 11.73 -5.88
N PHE A 95 -7.16 12.87 -5.91
CA PHE A 95 -7.62 13.59 -4.72
C PHE A 95 -8.74 12.83 -3.99
N ALA A 96 -9.81 12.49 -4.70
CA ALA A 96 -11.03 11.96 -4.09
C ALA A 96 -10.94 10.48 -3.72
N VAL A 97 -10.16 9.68 -4.47
CA VAL A 97 -10.14 8.21 -4.35
C VAL A 97 -8.76 7.70 -3.96
N PHE A 98 -7.74 7.83 -4.82
CA PHE A 98 -6.49 7.09 -4.63
C PHE A 98 -5.74 7.48 -3.36
N ASN A 99 -5.47 8.77 -3.17
CA ASN A 99 -4.74 9.24 -1.99
C ASN A 99 -5.59 9.14 -0.72
N THR A 100 -6.88 9.49 -0.81
CA THR A 100 -7.78 9.47 0.35
C THR A 100 -8.04 8.04 0.83
N ALA A 101 -8.41 7.13 -0.07
CA ALA A 101 -8.64 5.74 0.28
C ALA A 101 -7.33 5.02 0.67
N GLY A 102 -6.22 5.31 -0.01
CA GLY A 102 -4.90 4.77 0.33
C GLY A 102 -4.47 5.14 1.74
N ASN A 103 -4.51 6.42 2.09
CA ASN A 103 -4.17 6.89 3.43
C ASN A 103 -5.10 6.32 4.51
N ALA A 104 -6.41 6.30 4.26
CA ALA A 104 -7.39 5.71 5.17
C ALA A 104 -7.14 4.22 5.39
N SER A 105 -6.82 3.46 4.32
CA SER A 105 -6.52 2.03 4.39
C SER A 105 -5.28 1.74 5.23
N ILE A 106 -4.20 2.49 5.03
CA ILE A 106 -2.95 2.32 5.81
C ILE A 106 -3.19 2.65 7.28
N ALA A 107 -3.91 3.75 7.57
CA ALA A 107 -4.25 4.12 8.94
C ALA A 107 -5.17 3.09 9.61
N TYR A 108 -6.10 2.51 8.86
CA TYR A 108 -6.98 1.45 9.35
C TYR A 108 -6.20 0.17 9.70
N VAL A 109 -5.23 -0.21 8.87
CA VAL A 109 -4.33 -1.34 9.15
C VAL A 109 -3.56 -1.12 10.45
N PHE A 110 -3.01 0.07 10.66
CA PHE A 110 -2.36 0.41 11.94
C PHE A 110 -3.30 0.19 13.13
N ALA A 111 -4.54 0.67 13.02
CA ALA A 111 -5.54 0.51 14.07
C ALA A 111 -5.95 -0.96 14.31
N GLN A 112 -6.02 -1.78 13.24
CA GLN A 112 -6.26 -3.22 13.35
C GLN A 112 -5.14 -3.93 14.11
N TYR A 113 -3.87 -3.66 13.78
CA TYR A 113 -2.74 -4.24 14.50
C TYR A 113 -2.66 -3.74 15.95
N THR A 114 -3.02 -2.48 16.20
CA THR A 114 -3.12 -1.96 17.56
C THR A 114 -4.19 -2.71 18.36
N ASN A 115 -5.34 -2.99 17.73
CA ASN A 115 -6.42 -3.75 18.37
C ASN A 115 -6.04 -5.20 18.74
N TYR A 116 -5.04 -5.77 18.05
CA TYR A 116 -4.51 -7.09 18.40
C TYR A 116 -3.75 -7.07 19.73
N PHE A 117 -3.05 -5.99 20.05
CA PHE A 117 -2.29 -5.84 21.30
C PHE A 117 -3.10 -5.19 22.41
N ILE A 118 -3.98 -4.26 22.07
CA ILE A 118 -4.78 -3.47 22.99
C ILE A 118 -6.22 -3.53 22.51
N ALA A 119 -7.09 -4.22 23.25
CA ALA A 119 -8.50 -4.32 22.90
C ALA A 119 -9.17 -2.94 22.85
N LEU A 120 -9.58 -2.51 21.65
CA LEU A 120 -10.26 -1.25 21.43
C LEU A 120 -11.76 -1.37 21.70
N PRO A 121 -12.45 -0.30 22.14
CA PRO A 121 -13.88 -0.30 22.42
C PRO A 121 -14.70 -0.79 21.23
N GLN A 122 -15.69 -1.63 21.49
CA GLN A 122 -16.63 -2.13 20.49
C GLN A 122 -18.08 -1.94 20.96
N CYS A 123 -18.97 -1.66 20.03
CA CYS A 123 -20.41 -1.67 20.31
C CYS A 123 -20.95 -3.10 20.40
N SER A 124 -22.07 -3.28 21.11
CA SER A 124 -22.76 -4.56 21.12
C SER A 124 -23.27 -4.95 19.72
N ALA A 125 -23.37 -6.25 19.45
CA ALA A 125 -23.87 -6.72 18.14
C ALA A 125 -25.28 -6.17 17.84
N ALA A 126 -26.13 -6.04 18.84
CA ALA A 126 -27.45 -5.46 18.69
C ALA A 126 -27.41 -3.99 18.26
N THR A 127 -26.52 -3.19 18.88
CA THR A 127 -26.35 -1.77 18.53
C THR A 127 -25.77 -1.61 17.11
N VAL A 128 -24.82 -2.48 16.72
CA VAL A 128 -24.24 -2.46 15.38
C VAL A 128 -25.30 -2.75 14.32
N GLN A 129 -26.18 -3.73 14.56
CA GLN A 129 -27.23 -4.08 13.62
C GLN A 129 -28.38 -3.05 13.58
N ALA A 130 -28.67 -2.38 14.69
CA ALA A 130 -29.68 -1.34 14.74
C ALA A 130 -29.32 -0.11 13.91
N VAL A 131 -28.01 0.20 13.76
CA VAL A 131 -27.51 1.35 13.02
C VAL A 131 -26.86 0.89 11.74
N HIS A 132 -27.66 0.80 10.67
CA HIS A 132 -27.16 0.46 9.35
C HIS A 132 -27.71 1.42 8.28
N VAL A 133 -26.92 1.59 7.22
CA VAL A 133 -27.31 2.37 6.03
C VAL A 133 -27.30 1.43 4.83
N THR A 134 -28.47 1.24 4.24
CA THR A 134 -28.59 0.42 3.02
C THR A 134 -28.42 1.29 1.80
N ILE A 135 -27.40 0.98 0.99
CA ILE A 135 -27.14 1.66 -0.29
C ILE A 135 -27.63 0.76 -1.41
N PRO A 136 -28.54 1.23 -2.28
CA PRO A 136 -29.01 0.45 -3.43
C PRO A 136 -27.80 -0.05 -4.25
N PHE A 137 -27.87 -1.32 -4.68
CA PHE A 137 -26.86 -2.02 -5.49
C PHE A 137 -25.48 -2.29 -4.79
N VAL A 138 -25.23 -1.74 -3.61
CA VAL A 138 -23.95 -1.93 -2.86
C VAL A 138 -24.13 -2.83 -1.65
N GLY A 139 -25.29 -2.74 -0.97
CA GLY A 139 -25.57 -3.49 0.25
C GLY A 139 -25.68 -2.62 1.50
N SER A 140 -25.70 -3.26 2.67
CA SER A 140 -25.82 -2.56 3.95
C SER A 140 -24.45 -2.27 4.56
N ILE A 141 -24.23 -1.02 4.94
CA ILE A 141 -23.04 -0.55 5.65
C ILE A 141 -23.40 -0.40 7.13
N TYR A 142 -22.53 -0.91 7.99
CA TYR A 142 -22.66 -0.85 9.45
C TYR A 142 -21.62 0.14 10.04
N PRO A 143 -21.96 1.41 10.22
CA PRO A 143 -20.99 2.44 10.65
C PRO A 143 -20.37 2.14 12.02
N LEU A 144 -21.11 1.53 12.93
CA LEU A 144 -20.65 1.20 14.29
C LEU A 144 -19.85 -0.11 14.38
N ASN A 145 -19.76 -0.88 13.29
CA ASN A 145 -18.93 -2.06 13.26
C ASN A 145 -17.45 -1.67 13.41
N HIS A 146 -16.74 -2.30 14.35
CA HIS A 146 -15.35 -1.99 14.70
C HIS A 146 -15.10 -0.52 15.01
N ILE A 147 -16.00 0.12 15.79
CA ILE A 147 -15.96 1.57 16.04
C ILE A 147 -14.64 2.04 16.66
N GLY A 148 -14.05 1.27 17.58
CA GLY A 148 -12.75 1.62 18.19
C GLY A 148 -11.62 1.67 17.18
N ILE A 149 -11.58 0.73 16.22
CA ILE A 149 -10.60 0.74 15.12
C ILE A 149 -10.80 1.99 14.27
N LYS A 150 -12.05 2.32 13.91
CA LYS A 150 -12.37 3.52 13.11
C LYS A 150 -11.99 4.81 13.82
N LEU A 151 -12.29 4.91 15.11
CA LEU A 151 -11.92 6.10 15.90
C LEU A 151 -10.42 6.27 16.00
N LEU A 152 -9.66 5.19 16.23
CA LEU A 152 -8.20 5.25 16.26
C LEU A 152 -7.64 5.62 14.88
N THR A 153 -8.21 5.10 13.79
CA THR A 153 -7.86 5.48 12.42
C THR A 153 -8.02 6.98 12.19
N ILE A 154 -9.17 7.53 12.55
CA ILE A 154 -9.46 8.97 12.41
C ILE A 154 -8.49 9.79 13.27
N ALA A 155 -8.29 9.39 14.53
CA ALA A 155 -7.37 10.07 15.43
C ALA A 155 -5.93 10.11 14.87
N LEU A 156 -5.44 8.99 14.33
CA LEU A 156 -4.13 8.89 13.71
C LEU A 156 -3.99 9.84 12.52
N VAL A 157 -4.98 9.85 11.61
CA VAL A 157 -4.97 10.74 10.45
C VAL A 157 -4.95 12.21 10.89
N LEU A 158 -5.77 12.58 11.87
CA LEU A 158 -5.82 13.95 12.39
C LEU A 158 -4.51 14.36 13.05
N VAL A 159 -3.91 13.50 13.88
CA VAL A 159 -2.62 13.77 14.54
C VAL A 159 -1.50 13.94 13.51
N LEU A 160 -1.39 13.04 12.53
CA LEU A 160 -0.36 13.14 11.50
C LEU A 160 -0.55 14.37 10.61
N THR A 161 -1.79 14.70 10.27
CA THR A 161 -2.14 15.93 9.53
C THR A 161 -1.73 17.16 10.32
N TRP A 162 -2.04 17.22 11.61
CA TRP A 162 -1.65 18.31 12.49
C TRP A 162 -0.14 18.48 12.61
N VAL A 163 0.59 17.37 12.77
CA VAL A 163 2.06 17.38 12.81
C VAL A 163 2.64 17.94 11.50
N ASN A 164 2.13 17.49 10.34
CA ASN A 164 2.59 18.00 9.05
C ASN A 164 2.23 19.47 8.83
N TYR A 165 1.06 19.89 9.29
CA TYR A 165 0.64 21.29 9.25
C TYR A 165 1.56 22.19 10.08
N ARG A 166 1.99 21.71 11.27
CA ARG A 166 2.91 22.43 12.15
C ARG A 166 4.32 22.53 11.59
N SER A 167 4.83 21.45 10.99
CA SER A 167 6.21 21.42 10.51
C SER A 167 6.47 20.25 9.57
N VAL A 168 6.75 20.55 8.32
CA VAL A 168 7.22 19.56 7.32
C VAL A 168 8.49 18.85 7.77
N ARG A 169 9.38 19.55 8.52
CA ARG A 169 10.62 18.97 9.07
C ARG A 169 10.31 17.87 10.09
N GLN A 170 9.32 18.07 10.97
CA GLN A 170 8.93 17.07 11.96
C GLN A 170 8.27 15.87 11.28
N GLY A 171 7.38 16.09 10.31
CA GLY A 171 6.80 15.01 9.50
C GLY A 171 7.88 14.16 8.81
N GLY A 172 8.87 14.79 8.19
CA GLY A 172 9.99 14.10 7.57
C GLY A 172 10.89 13.35 8.57
N ALA A 173 11.04 13.84 9.81
CA ALA A 173 11.77 13.13 10.85
C ALA A 173 11.03 11.85 11.29
N ILE A 174 9.73 11.93 11.53
CA ILE A 174 8.88 10.79 11.86
C ILE A 174 8.95 9.75 10.74
N GLN A 175 8.82 10.18 9.48
CA GLN A 175 8.89 9.27 8.33
C GLN A 175 10.22 8.52 8.28
N ARG A 176 11.37 9.18 8.51
CA ARG A 176 12.68 8.51 8.53
C ARG A 176 12.78 7.45 9.61
N VAL A 177 12.33 7.77 10.83
CA VAL A 177 12.34 6.82 11.96
C VAL A 177 11.46 5.62 11.65
N LEU A 178 10.23 5.83 11.20
CA LEU A 178 9.30 4.76 10.83
C LEU A 178 9.84 3.91 9.68
N THR A 179 10.48 4.53 8.67
CA THR A 179 11.10 3.77 7.56
C THR A 179 12.27 2.91 8.05
N ALA A 180 13.11 3.42 8.93
CA ALA A 180 14.18 2.64 9.54
C ALA A 180 13.63 1.46 10.36
N LEU A 181 12.63 1.70 11.20
CA LEU A 181 12.00 0.67 12.02
C LEU A 181 11.40 -0.46 11.18
N LYS A 182 10.62 -0.14 10.13
CA LYS A 182 10.03 -1.16 9.26
C LYS A 182 11.09 -1.92 8.45
N SER A 183 12.16 -1.27 8.02
CA SER A 183 13.27 -1.94 7.34
C SER A 183 13.99 -2.92 8.26
N VAL A 184 14.28 -2.51 9.50
CA VAL A 184 14.87 -3.37 10.52
C VAL A 184 13.95 -4.55 10.85
N ALA A 185 12.64 -4.32 10.98
CA ALA A 185 11.67 -5.38 11.25
C ALA A 185 11.67 -6.45 10.14
N ILE A 186 11.76 -6.05 8.86
CA ILE A 186 11.85 -6.99 7.74
C ILE A 186 13.16 -7.80 7.80
N VAL A 187 14.29 -7.13 8.05
CA VAL A 187 15.59 -7.81 8.16
C VAL A 187 15.59 -8.81 9.31
N LEU A 188 15.04 -8.43 10.47
CA LEU A 188 14.89 -9.32 11.61
C LEU A 188 13.97 -10.51 11.32
N LEU A 189 12.86 -10.29 10.62
CA LEU A 189 11.96 -11.35 10.21
C LEU A 189 12.66 -12.35 9.27
N ILE A 190 13.32 -11.84 8.23
CA ILE A 190 14.08 -12.67 7.29
C ILE A 190 15.19 -13.44 8.01
N GLY A 191 15.99 -12.74 8.82
CA GLY A 191 17.07 -13.33 9.61
C GLY A 191 16.55 -14.40 10.58
N GLY A 192 15.46 -14.12 11.29
CA GLY A 192 14.83 -15.07 12.20
C GLY A 192 14.34 -16.33 11.50
N ILE A 193 13.72 -16.19 10.32
CA ILE A 193 13.28 -17.36 9.51
C ILE A 193 14.48 -18.17 9.03
N LEU A 194 15.51 -17.54 8.48
CA LEU A 194 16.70 -18.22 7.98
C LEU A 194 17.48 -18.91 9.09
N LEU A 195 17.60 -18.28 10.25
CA LEU A 195 18.30 -18.82 11.42
C LEU A 195 17.50 -19.89 12.18
N SER A 196 16.21 -20.02 11.93
CA SER A 196 15.34 -21.00 12.60
C SER A 196 15.70 -22.46 12.30
N GLY A 197 16.45 -22.72 11.23
CA GLY A 197 16.81 -24.06 10.77
C GLY A 197 15.63 -24.94 10.31
N LYS A 198 14.41 -24.37 10.25
CA LYS A 198 13.18 -25.09 9.86
C LYS A 198 12.88 -25.02 8.36
N GLY A 199 13.75 -24.36 7.59
CA GLY A 199 13.58 -24.24 6.15
C GLY A 199 13.97 -25.54 5.42
N HIS A 200 13.04 -26.12 4.68
CA HIS A 200 13.28 -27.27 3.84
C HIS A 200 12.77 -27.01 2.42
N TRP A 201 13.53 -27.41 1.41
CA TRP A 201 13.11 -27.26 0.01
C TRP A 201 11.80 -27.97 -0.29
N HIS A 202 11.48 -29.03 0.47
CA HIS A 202 10.21 -29.74 0.36
C HIS A 202 8.99 -28.83 0.57
N HIS A 203 9.07 -27.83 1.41
CA HIS A 203 7.96 -26.87 1.62
C HIS A 203 7.52 -26.12 0.35
N LEU A 204 8.40 -26.04 -0.66
CA LEU A 204 8.01 -25.44 -1.95
C LEU A 204 7.12 -26.35 -2.79
N GLN A 205 7.10 -27.65 -2.50
CA GLN A 205 6.30 -28.66 -3.19
C GLN A 205 5.01 -29.01 -2.46
N GLU A 206 4.85 -28.51 -1.23
CA GLU A 206 3.63 -28.71 -0.46
C GLU A 206 2.48 -27.92 -1.09
N HIS A 207 1.32 -28.57 -1.14
CA HIS A 207 0.10 -27.94 -1.60
C HIS A 207 -0.97 -28.03 -0.50
N LEU A 208 -1.67 -26.94 -0.26
CA LEU A 208 -2.85 -26.95 0.60
C LEU A 208 -3.97 -27.74 -0.09
N PRO A 209 -4.83 -28.44 0.66
CA PRO A 209 -6.02 -29.04 0.10
C PRO A 209 -6.88 -27.97 -0.59
N GLY A 210 -7.36 -28.26 -1.81
CA GLY A 210 -8.23 -27.33 -2.53
C GLY A 210 -7.53 -26.25 -3.35
N VAL A 211 -6.27 -26.48 -3.80
CA VAL A 211 -5.62 -25.58 -4.78
C VAL A 211 -6.56 -25.34 -5.96
N PRO A 212 -6.89 -24.09 -6.31
CA PRO A 212 -7.76 -23.80 -7.43
C PRO A 212 -7.15 -24.27 -8.75
N THR A 213 -7.99 -24.73 -9.66
CA THR A 213 -7.59 -25.21 -10.99
C THR A 213 -8.41 -24.54 -12.10
N GLY A 214 -7.94 -24.62 -13.34
CA GLY A 214 -8.63 -24.05 -14.48
C GLY A 214 -8.89 -22.54 -14.33
N TRP A 215 -10.08 -22.07 -14.65
CA TRP A 215 -10.44 -20.66 -14.55
C TRP A 215 -10.45 -20.12 -13.11
N ALA A 216 -10.73 -20.96 -12.12
CA ALA A 216 -10.64 -20.56 -10.72
C ALA A 216 -9.20 -20.20 -10.32
N LEU A 217 -8.20 -20.92 -10.84
CA LEU A 217 -6.79 -20.58 -10.65
C LEU A 217 -6.44 -19.23 -11.26
N VAL A 218 -6.92 -18.94 -12.48
CA VAL A 218 -6.70 -17.64 -13.13
C VAL A 218 -7.28 -16.52 -12.26
N GLY A 219 -8.51 -16.68 -11.76
CA GLY A 219 -9.14 -15.70 -10.87
C GLY A 219 -8.35 -15.49 -9.58
N ALA A 220 -7.92 -16.57 -8.92
CA ALA A 220 -7.12 -16.52 -7.69
C ALA A 220 -5.74 -15.87 -7.95
N TYR A 221 -5.11 -16.19 -9.09
CA TYR A 221 -3.83 -15.60 -9.47
C TYR A 221 -3.93 -14.08 -9.72
N MET A 222 -4.98 -13.63 -10.43
CA MET A 222 -5.24 -12.21 -10.65
C MET A 222 -5.54 -11.46 -9.35
N ALA A 223 -6.30 -12.07 -8.44
CA ALA A 223 -6.55 -11.50 -7.12
C ALA A 223 -5.25 -11.39 -6.28
N ALA A 224 -4.40 -12.40 -6.35
CA ALA A 224 -3.09 -12.40 -5.71
C ALA A 224 -2.15 -11.33 -6.34
N LEU A 225 -2.15 -11.18 -7.67
CA LEU A 225 -1.41 -10.10 -8.37
C LEU A 225 -1.85 -8.71 -7.90
N ALA A 226 -3.14 -8.47 -7.76
CA ALA A 226 -3.65 -7.21 -7.22
C ALA A 226 -3.12 -6.96 -5.78
N GLY A 227 -3.03 -8.02 -4.96
CA GLY A 227 -2.40 -7.96 -3.64
C GLY A 227 -0.90 -7.63 -3.69
N ALA A 228 -0.16 -8.22 -4.63
CA ALA A 228 1.25 -7.96 -4.83
C ALA A 228 1.50 -6.54 -5.34
N PHE A 229 0.69 -6.03 -6.27
CA PHE A 229 0.77 -4.63 -6.74
C PHE A 229 0.56 -3.64 -5.59
N TRP A 230 -0.34 -3.92 -4.65
CA TRP A 230 -0.47 -3.13 -3.43
C TRP A 230 0.84 -3.09 -2.62
N ALA A 231 1.57 -4.22 -2.54
CA ALA A 231 2.83 -4.28 -1.82
C ALA A 231 3.99 -3.60 -2.55
N TYR A 232 3.94 -3.51 -3.87
CA TYR A 232 4.92 -2.81 -4.71
C TYR A 232 4.56 -1.33 -4.96
N ASP A 233 3.42 -0.84 -4.49
CA ASP A 233 2.98 0.55 -4.73
C ASP A 233 3.87 1.57 -4.00
N GLY A 234 3.92 2.80 -4.53
CA GLY A 234 4.63 3.93 -3.94
C GLY A 234 5.89 4.38 -4.70
N TRP A 235 6.38 3.63 -5.66
CA TRP A 235 7.57 3.96 -6.45
C TRP A 235 7.40 5.24 -7.30
N ASN A 236 6.19 5.56 -7.70
CA ASN A 236 5.84 6.72 -8.52
C ASN A 236 5.75 8.03 -7.71
N ASN A 237 5.65 7.96 -6.39
CA ASN A 237 5.50 9.12 -5.51
C ASN A 237 6.69 10.08 -5.57
N ILE A 238 7.88 9.59 -5.97
CA ILE A 238 9.07 10.44 -6.14
C ILE A 238 8.87 11.54 -7.19
N THR A 239 8.03 11.32 -8.19
CA THR A 239 7.76 12.31 -9.24
C THR A 239 7.04 13.56 -8.75
N PHE A 240 6.42 13.50 -7.55
CA PHE A 240 5.78 14.66 -6.91
C PHE A 240 6.73 15.45 -6.02
N VAL A 241 7.93 14.94 -5.72
CA VAL A 241 8.90 15.53 -4.79
C VAL A 241 10.08 16.15 -5.52
N ALA A 242 10.25 15.84 -6.78
CA ALA A 242 11.33 16.35 -7.63
C ALA A 242 11.11 17.80 -8.08
#